data_6e9204573fd03dded1c6269065b16112
#
_entry.id   6e9204573fd03dded1c6269065b16112
#
_cell.length_a   1.000
_cell.length_b   1.000
_cell.length_c   1.000
_cell.angle_alpha   90.00
_cell.angle_beta   90.00
_cell.angle_gamma   90.00
#
_symmetry.space_group_name_H-M   'P 1'
#
loop_
_entity.id
_entity.type
_entity.pdbx_description
1 polymer ?
#
loop_
_entity_poly.entity_id
_entity_poly.type
_entity_poly.pdbx_seq_one_letter_code
_entity_poly.pdbx_strand_id
1 'polypeptide(L)'
;MHTHELVAALRRHPFDKDFAAPHIERLGALAKEAHFDRDQMIFREGDEWSQFYLIVEGRVALEMATPEGPLRVQTLAGGDELGWSAVLEGQGKYFQARALEPVTALAFEASELLAACKADPAFGYAFIFRVLEVVSERLQATRLQVLDHFSPAAKRAGA
;
A
#
# COMPACT_ATOMS: atom_id res chain seq x y z
N MET A 1 8.41 15.59 -8.95
CA MET A 1 7.12 15.95 -9.57
C MET A 1 6.59 17.26 -9.00
N HIS A 2 6.06 18.11 -9.86
CA HIS A 2 5.33 19.28 -9.41
C HIS A 2 3.92 18.87 -8.94
N THR A 3 3.24 19.76 -8.21
CA THR A 3 1.92 19.47 -7.62
C THR A 3 0.90 18.96 -8.62
N HIS A 4 0.82 19.57 -9.81
CA HIS A 4 -0.12 19.12 -10.83
C HIS A 4 0.22 17.74 -11.41
N GLU A 5 1.49 17.38 -11.44
CA GLU A 5 1.94 16.05 -11.86
C GLU A 5 1.58 14.99 -10.81
N LEU A 6 1.67 15.34 -9.53
CA LEU A 6 1.24 14.48 -8.43
C LEU A 6 -0.26 14.22 -8.49
N VAL A 7 -1.05 15.28 -8.72
CA VAL A 7 -2.50 15.14 -8.88
C VAL A 7 -2.84 14.28 -10.10
N ALA A 8 -2.14 14.48 -11.22
CA ALA A 8 -2.35 13.67 -12.41
C ALA A 8 -2.02 12.20 -12.19
N ALA A 9 -0.92 11.91 -11.46
CA ALA A 9 -0.56 10.55 -11.10
C ALA A 9 -1.61 9.90 -10.19
N LEU A 10 -2.14 10.67 -9.23
CA LEU A 10 -3.20 10.21 -8.35
C LEU A 10 -4.47 9.86 -9.13
N ARG A 11 -4.86 10.71 -10.07
CA ARG A 11 -6.06 10.46 -10.89
C ARG A 11 -5.96 9.17 -11.70
N ARG A 12 -4.75 8.78 -12.08
CA ARG A 12 -4.52 7.54 -12.84
C ARG A 12 -4.39 6.31 -11.95
N HIS A 13 -4.14 6.50 -10.65
CA HIS A 13 -3.90 5.37 -9.75
C HIS A 13 -5.21 4.69 -9.36
N PRO A 14 -5.29 3.35 -9.45
CA PRO A 14 -6.52 2.61 -9.12
C PRO A 14 -7.04 2.84 -7.71
N PHE A 15 -6.15 3.15 -6.75
CA PHE A 15 -6.56 3.44 -5.39
C PHE A 15 -7.58 4.58 -5.32
N ASP A 16 -7.41 5.57 -6.19
CA ASP A 16 -8.21 6.81 -6.16
C ASP A 16 -9.36 6.84 -7.16
N LYS A 17 -9.67 5.71 -7.79
CA LYS A 17 -10.62 5.61 -8.91
C LYS A 17 -12.01 6.20 -8.62
N ASP A 18 -12.46 6.11 -7.37
CA ASP A 18 -13.80 6.56 -6.96
C ASP A 18 -13.76 7.84 -6.13
N PHE A 19 -12.59 8.48 -6.03
CA PHE A 19 -12.45 9.70 -5.24
C PHE A 19 -13.00 10.92 -6.00
N ALA A 20 -13.74 11.76 -5.29
CA ALA A 20 -14.15 13.05 -5.79
C ALA A 20 -12.94 13.96 -6.02
N ALA A 21 -13.04 14.86 -6.99
CA ALA A 21 -11.94 15.77 -7.35
C ALA A 21 -11.34 16.52 -6.15
N PRO A 22 -12.14 17.08 -5.22
CA PRO A 22 -11.58 17.74 -4.04
C PRO A 22 -10.74 16.82 -3.15
N HIS A 23 -11.11 15.55 -3.05
CA HIS A 23 -10.37 14.55 -2.27
C HIS A 23 -9.05 14.18 -2.94
N ILE A 24 -9.03 14.09 -4.27
CA ILE A 24 -7.79 13.86 -5.03
C ILE A 24 -6.83 15.04 -4.83
N GLU A 25 -7.33 16.25 -4.88
CA GLU A 25 -6.51 17.44 -4.65
C GLU A 25 -5.95 17.46 -3.22
N ARG A 26 -6.74 17.04 -2.25
CA ARG A 26 -6.30 16.92 -0.86
C ARG A 26 -5.15 15.93 -0.73
N LEU A 27 -5.27 14.76 -1.34
CA LEU A 27 -4.19 13.77 -1.40
C LEU A 27 -2.96 14.35 -2.10
N GLY A 28 -3.15 15.05 -3.21
CA GLY A 28 -2.05 15.66 -3.95
C GLY A 28 -1.24 16.64 -3.11
N ALA A 29 -1.90 17.38 -2.22
CA ALA A 29 -1.23 18.30 -1.32
C ALA A 29 -0.38 17.60 -0.26
N LEU A 30 -0.71 16.35 0.07
CA LEU A 30 0.00 15.55 1.07
C LEU A 30 1.07 14.65 0.44
N ALA A 31 0.99 14.40 -0.85
CA ALA A 31 1.85 13.45 -1.55
C ALA A 31 3.27 14.00 -1.74
N LYS A 32 4.24 13.11 -1.60
CA LYS A 32 5.65 13.35 -1.96
C LYS A 32 6.12 12.23 -2.86
N GLU A 33 6.92 12.57 -3.87
CA GLU A 33 7.52 11.57 -4.73
C GLU A 33 8.61 10.83 -3.98
N ALA A 34 8.62 9.51 -4.09
CA ALA A 34 9.64 8.66 -3.47
C ALA A 34 10.20 7.70 -4.52
N HIS A 35 11.51 7.47 -4.44
CA HIS A 35 12.22 6.56 -5.34
C HIS A 35 13.01 5.56 -4.53
N PHE A 36 13.02 4.32 -4.98
CA PHE A 36 13.77 3.25 -4.34
C PHE A 36 14.57 2.51 -5.41
N ASP A 37 15.84 2.24 -5.11
CA ASP A 37 16.69 1.46 -5.98
C ASP A 37 16.38 -0.02 -5.86
N ARG A 38 16.80 -0.81 -6.85
CA ARG A 38 16.70 -2.26 -6.79
C ARG A 38 17.35 -2.77 -5.49
N ASP A 39 16.67 -3.71 -4.85
CA ASP A 39 17.08 -4.36 -3.58
C ASP A 39 17.04 -3.43 -2.36
N GLN A 40 16.65 -2.18 -2.52
CA GLN A 40 16.50 -1.27 -1.38
C GLN A 40 15.31 -1.68 -0.52
N MET A 41 15.52 -1.66 0.79
CA MET A 41 14.45 -1.91 1.76
C MET A 41 13.63 -0.64 1.91
N ILE A 42 12.31 -0.75 1.66
CA ILE A 42 11.38 0.37 1.80
C ILE A 42 10.97 0.55 3.25
N PHE A 43 10.64 -0.55 3.92
CA PHE A 43 10.48 -0.59 5.37
C PHE A 43 10.74 -2.01 5.87
N ARG A 44 11.07 -2.13 7.16
CA ARG A 44 11.35 -3.40 7.81
C ARG A 44 10.21 -3.79 8.74
N GLU A 45 10.08 -5.09 8.98
CA GLU A 45 9.17 -5.63 9.97
C GLU A 45 9.46 -5.01 11.34
N GLY A 46 8.40 -4.57 12.03
CA GLY A 46 8.53 -3.92 13.33
C GLY A 46 8.78 -2.42 13.31
N ASP A 47 9.03 -1.82 12.14
CA ASP A 47 9.23 -0.37 12.05
C ASP A 47 7.97 0.37 12.51
N GLU A 48 8.17 1.31 13.43
CA GLU A 48 7.10 2.19 13.91
C GLU A 48 6.86 3.37 12.97
N TRP A 49 7.80 3.57 12.06
CA TRP A 49 7.74 4.69 11.15
C TRP A 49 6.68 4.48 10.10
N SER A 50 5.91 5.52 9.87
CA SER A 50 4.57 5.38 9.32
C SER A 50 4.41 6.14 8.03
N GLN A 51 4.73 5.50 6.91
CA GLN A 51 4.36 6.03 5.60
C GLN A 51 3.46 5.05 4.87
N PHE A 52 2.51 5.63 4.17
CA PHE A 52 1.65 4.94 3.22
C PHE A 52 2.13 5.28 1.82
N TYR A 53 2.17 4.30 0.94
CA TYR A 53 2.69 4.49 -0.41
C TYR A 53 1.67 4.03 -1.45
N LEU A 54 1.58 4.77 -2.55
CA LEU A 54 0.92 4.34 -3.77
C LEU A 54 2.01 4.08 -4.80
N ILE A 55 2.14 2.85 -5.27
CA ILE A 55 3.17 2.47 -6.24
C ILE A 55 2.73 2.96 -7.61
N VAL A 56 3.57 3.76 -8.26
CA VAL A 56 3.33 4.27 -9.62
C VAL A 56 3.99 3.34 -10.64
N GLU A 57 5.23 2.93 -10.37
CA GLU A 57 6.02 2.12 -11.27
C GLU A 57 6.99 1.24 -10.48
N GLY A 58 7.28 0.06 -11.00
CA GLY A 58 8.20 -0.88 -10.38
C GLY A 58 7.49 -1.99 -9.64
N ARG A 59 8.26 -2.93 -9.08
CA ARG A 59 7.76 -4.07 -8.33
C ARG A 59 8.37 -4.14 -6.95
N VAL A 60 7.56 -4.53 -5.99
CA VAL A 60 7.92 -4.61 -4.57
C VAL A 60 7.55 -5.98 -4.03
N ALA A 61 8.47 -6.62 -3.30
CA ALA A 61 8.20 -7.84 -2.56
C ALA A 61 7.75 -7.50 -1.14
N LEU A 62 6.60 -8.01 -0.74
CA LEU A 62 6.21 -8.08 0.68
C LEU A 62 6.72 -9.41 1.23
N GLU A 63 7.46 -9.35 2.32
CA GLU A 63 8.14 -10.50 2.89
C GLU A 63 7.90 -10.60 4.39
N MET A 64 7.89 -11.83 4.89
CA MET A 64 7.92 -12.11 6.33
C MET A 64 9.26 -12.70 6.68
N ALA A 65 9.83 -12.30 7.82
CA ALA A 65 11.05 -12.90 8.33
C ALA A 65 10.74 -14.30 8.84
N THR A 66 11.57 -15.28 8.44
CA THR A 66 11.49 -16.66 8.94
C THR A 66 12.89 -17.13 9.33
N PRO A 67 13.01 -18.23 10.14
CA PRO A 67 14.34 -18.76 10.47
C PRO A 67 15.17 -19.16 9.25
N GLU A 68 14.54 -19.52 8.15
CA GLU A 68 15.21 -19.91 6.89
C GLU A 68 15.45 -18.71 5.95
N GLY A 69 15.12 -17.49 6.39
CA GLY A 69 15.25 -16.29 5.59
C GLY A 69 13.89 -15.67 5.26
N PRO A 70 13.89 -14.57 4.47
CA PRO A 70 12.63 -13.90 4.13
C PRO A 70 11.76 -14.75 3.22
N LEU A 71 10.48 -14.85 3.58
CA LEU A 71 9.46 -15.52 2.78
C LEU A 71 8.64 -14.47 2.06
N ARG A 72 8.68 -14.50 0.72
CA ARG A 72 7.84 -13.61 -0.09
C ARG A 72 6.38 -14.06 0.01
N VAL A 73 5.53 -13.19 0.54
CA VAL A 73 4.10 -13.48 0.67
C VAL A 73 3.28 -12.83 -0.45
N GLN A 74 3.77 -11.75 -1.04
CA GLN A 74 3.09 -11.07 -2.13
C GLN A 74 4.07 -10.23 -2.94
N THR A 75 3.80 -10.06 -4.24
CA THR A 75 4.50 -9.10 -5.10
C THR A 75 3.51 -8.01 -5.49
N LEU A 76 3.90 -6.76 -5.27
CA LEU A 76 3.12 -5.58 -5.62
C LEU A 76 3.76 -4.88 -6.81
N ALA A 77 2.96 -4.16 -7.57
CA ALA A 77 3.41 -3.45 -8.77
C ALA A 77 2.75 -2.08 -8.87
N GLY A 78 3.04 -1.36 -9.95
CA GLY A 78 2.35 -0.10 -10.23
C GLY A 78 0.84 -0.29 -10.20
N GLY A 79 0.14 0.60 -9.51
CA GLY A 79 -1.30 0.50 -9.27
C GLY A 79 -1.66 -0.10 -7.91
N ASP A 80 -0.69 -0.66 -7.20
CA ASP A 80 -0.91 -1.20 -5.86
C ASP A 80 -0.54 -0.19 -4.78
N GLU A 81 -0.98 -0.47 -3.57
CA GLU A 81 -0.69 0.32 -2.38
C GLU A 81 0.15 -0.48 -1.40
N LEU A 82 0.85 0.23 -0.52
CA LEU A 82 1.83 -0.35 0.38
C LEU A 82 1.83 0.42 1.71
N GLY A 83 1.92 -0.31 2.82
CA GLY A 83 2.05 0.31 4.13
C GLY A 83 0.75 0.83 4.74
N TRP A 84 -0.39 0.21 4.41
CA TRP A 84 -1.69 0.61 4.98
C TRP A 84 -1.71 0.54 6.51
N SER A 85 -0.87 -0.30 7.14
CA SER A 85 -0.76 -0.36 8.60
C SER A 85 -0.28 0.95 9.22
N ALA A 86 0.31 1.84 8.41
CA ALA A 86 0.75 3.15 8.88
C ALA A 86 -0.41 4.00 9.41
N VAL A 87 -1.63 3.79 8.91
CA VAL A 87 -2.81 4.55 9.36
C VAL A 87 -3.37 4.04 10.69
N LEU A 88 -2.85 2.94 11.22
CA LEU A 88 -3.24 2.38 12.51
C LEU A 88 -2.22 2.85 13.57
N GLU A 89 -2.62 3.80 14.41
CA GLU A 89 -1.76 4.34 15.45
C GLU A 89 -1.29 3.26 16.42
N GLY A 90 0.00 3.27 16.74
CA GLY A 90 0.60 2.32 17.68
C GLY A 90 0.88 0.95 17.09
N GLN A 91 0.64 0.74 15.81
CA GLN A 91 0.92 -0.52 15.14
C GLN A 91 2.26 -0.45 14.42
N GLY A 92 3.08 -1.48 14.56
CA GLY A 92 4.29 -1.64 13.76
C GLY A 92 3.97 -2.26 12.41
N LYS A 93 4.98 -2.34 11.55
CA LYS A 93 4.86 -3.03 10.26
C LYS A 93 4.88 -4.53 10.47
N TYR A 94 3.90 -5.23 9.91
CA TYR A 94 3.80 -6.70 9.99
C TYR A 94 4.67 -7.41 8.96
N PHE A 95 5.07 -6.70 7.92
CA PHE A 95 5.87 -7.22 6.82
C PHE A 95 7.03 -6.27 6.58
N GLN A 96 8.05 -6.77 5.90
CA GLN A 96 9.04 -5.91 5.29
C GLN A 96 8.74 -5.76 3.80
N ALA A 97 9.19 -4.67 3.21
CA ALA A 97 9.01 -4.40 1.79
C ALA A 97 10.36 -4.08 1.14
N ARG A 98 10.65 -4.77 0.06
CA ARG A 98 11.91 -4.60 -0.68
C ARG A 98 11.61 -4.34 -2.16
N ALA A 99 12.29 -3.35 -2.72
CA ALA A 99 12.18 -3.08 -4.15
C ALA A 99 12.86 -4.19 -4.95
N LEU A 100 12.14 -4.77 -5.91
CA LEU A 100 12.69 -5.82 -6.80
C LEU A 100 13.32 -5.22 -8.05
N GLU A 101 13.00 -3.99 -8.36
CA GLU A 101 13.54 -3.17 -9.45
C GLU A 101 13.38 -1.71 -9.04
N PRO A 102 13.88 -0.73 -9.81
CA PRO A 102 13.66 0.67 -9.44
C PRO A 102 12.17 0.99 -9.31
N VAL A 103 11.79 1.61 -8.19
CA VAL A 103 10.41 1.89 -7.83
C VAL A 103 10.19 3.40 -7.73
N THR A 104 9.12 3.88 -8.33
CA THR A 104 8.59 5.23 -8.12
C THR A 104 7.26 5.10 -7.41
N ALA A 105 7.10 5.84 -6.32
CA ALA A 105 5.88 5.82 -5.52
C ALA A 105 5.50 7.22 -5.06
N LEU A 106 4.25 7.38 -4.66
CA LEU A 106 3.77 8.55 -3.95
C LEU A 106 3.73 8.19 -2.47
N ALA A 107 4.42 8.95 -1.65
CA ALA A 107 4.53 8.72 -0.21
C ALA A 107 3.67 9.71 0.56
N PHE A 108 3.01 9.22 1.59
CA PHE A 108 2.15 10.01 2.47
C PHE A 108 2.52 9.71 3.91
N GLU A 109 2.76 10.75 4.71
CA GLU A 109 2.93 10.55 6.14
C GLU A 109 1.59 10.23 6.81
N ALA A 110 1.56 9.16 7.59
CA ALA A 110 0.33 8.73 8.25
C ALA A 110 -0.25 9.80 9.16
N SER A 111 0.59 10.51 9.91
CA SER A 111 0.14 11.59 10.79
C SER A 111 -0.58 12.71 10.03
N GLU A 112 -0.06 13.06 8.85
CA GLU A 112 -0.69 14.08 7.99
C GLU A 112 -2.00 13.57 7.38
N LEU A 113 -2.04 12.31 6.95
CA LEU A 113 -3.26 11.67 6.44
C LEU A 113 -4.35 11.63 7.51
N LEU A 114 -4.01 11.19 8.71
CA LEU A 114 -4.97 11.09 9.81
C LEU A 114 -5.47 12.47 10.24
N ALA A 115 -4.58 13.47 10.28
CA ALA A 115 -4.99 14.84 10.56
C ALA A 115 -5.97 15.37 9.51
N ALA A 116 -5.70 15.09 8.24
CA ALA A 116 -6.60 15.48 7.15
C ALA A 116 -7.96 14.79 7.25
N CYS A 117 -7.98 13.50 7.63
CA CYS A 117 -9.22 12.74 7.84
C CYS A 117 -10.05 13.35 8.98
N LYS A 118 -9.40 13.75 10.06
CA LYS A 118 -10.09 14.37 11.21
C LYS A 118 -10.61 15.75 10.88
N ALA A 119 -9.87 16.53 10.10
CA ALA A 119 -10.25 17.88 9.71
C ALA A 119 -11.39 17.89 8.69
N ASP A 120 -11.45 16.88 7.83
CA ASP A 120 -12.47 16.72 6.79
C ASP A 120 -13.03 15.30 6.84
N PRO A 121 -14.11 15.07 7.60
CA PRO A 121 -14.67 13.73 7.75
C PRO A 121 -15.14 13.07 6.44
N ALA A 122 -15.56 13.85 5.46
CA ALA A 122 -15.94 13.30 4.15
C ALA A 122 -14.73 12.70 3.43
N PHE A 123 -13.61 13.41 3.46
CA PHE A 123 -12.33 12.89 2.96
C PHE A 123 -11.90 11.67 3.77
N GLY A 124 -11.99 11.76 5.10
CA GLY A 124 -11.62 10.66 6.00
C GLY A 124 -12.41 9.40 5.71
N TYR A 125 -13.73 9.52 5.53
CA TYR A 125 -14.58 8.38 5.18
C TYR A 125 -14.11 7.73 3.87
N ALA A 126 -13.92 8.53 2.83
CA ALA A 126 -13.52 8.03 1.52
C ALA A 126 -12.17 7.32 1.59
N PHE A 127 -11.21 7.92 2.28
CA PHE A 127 -9.87 7.35 2.43
C PHE A 127 -9.88 6.04 3.22
N ILE A 128 -10.49 6.03 4.40
CA ILE A 128 -10.52 4.85 5.27
C ILE A 128 -11.33 3.72 4.63
N PHE A 129 -12.43 4.05 3.96
CA PHE A 129 -13.21 3.05 3.24
C PHE A 129 -12.37 2.37 2.16
N ARG A 130 -11.58 3.16 1.42
CA ARG A 130 -10.69 2.60 0.39
C ARG A 130 -9.60 1.73 0.99
N VAL A 131 -9.03 2.13 2.13
CA VAL A 131 -8.06 1.30 2.86
C VAL A 131 -8.71 -0.02 3.29
N LEU A 132 -9.94 0.03 3.77
CA LEU A 132 -10.67 -1.18 4.15
C LEU A 132 -10.85 -2.14 2.96
N GLU A 133 -11.18 -1.61 1.78
CA GLU A 133 -11.27 -2.42 0.56
C GLU A 133 -9.94 -3.09 0.24
N VAL A 134 -8.82 -2.36 0.34
CA VAL A 134 -7.47 -2.90 0.11
C VAL A 134 -7.15 -4.03 1.08
N VAL A 135 -7.44 -3.82 2.36
CA VAL A 135 -7.21 -4.84 3.41
C VAL A 135 -8.04 -6.09 3.11
N SER A 136 -9.29 -5.91 2.70
CA SER A 136 -10.18 -7.02 2.32
C SER A 136 -9.61 -7.80 1.15
N GLU A 137 -9.13 -7.12 0.11
CA GLU A 137 -8.52 -7.77 -1.06
C GLU A 137 -7.28 -8.59 -0.66
N ARG A 138 -6.43 -8.05 0.21
CA ARG A 138 -5.25 -8.76 0.70
C ARG A 138 -5.60 -9.95 1.58
N LEU A 139 -6.63 -9.83 2.38
CA LEU A 139 -7.13 -10.94 3.18
C LEU A 139 -7.60 -12.09 2.29
N GLN A 140 -8.33 -11.78 1.21
CA GLN A 140 -8.77 -12.79 0.25
C GLN A 140 -7.57 -13.46 -0.45
N ALA A 141 -6.57 -12.68 -0.85
CA ALA A 141 -5.36 -13.22 -1.46
C ALA A 141 -4.63 -14.18 -0.50
N THR A 142 -4.53 -13.82 0.77
CA THR A 142 -3.92 -14.65 1.80
C THR A 142 -4.72 -15.94 2.02
N ARG A 143 -6.05 -15.87 2.02
CA ARG A 143 -6.91 -17.06 2.13
C ARG A 143 -6.65 -18.03 0.98
N LEU A 144 -6.55 -17.52 -0.23
CA LEU A 144 -6.29 -18.36 -1.41
C LEU A 144 -4.93 -19.04 -1.31
N GLN A 145 -3.90 -18.36 -0.80
CA GLN A 145 -2.59 -18.94 -0.58
C GLN A 145 -2.64 -20.08 0.44
N VAL A 146 -3.39 -19.90 1.53
CA VAL A 146 -3.56 -20.92 2.55
C VAL A 146 -4.28 -22.14 1.98
N LEU A 147 -5.36 -21.94 1.24
CA LEU A 147 -6.11 -23.01 0.59
C LEU A 147 -5.23 -23.79 -0.41
N ASP A 148 -4.44 -23.08 -1.19
CA ASP A 148 -3.53 -23.68 -2.15
C ASP A 148 -2.47 -24.55 -1.47
N HIS A 149 -1.97 -24.10 -0.30
CA HIS A 149 -0.97 -24.84 0.46
C HIS A 149 -1.53 -26.11 1.11
N PHE A 150 -2.72 -26.01 1.72
CA PHE A 150 -3.31 -27.13 2.48
C PHE A 150 -4.26 -28.00 1.69
N SER A 151 -4.80 -27.55 0.57
CA SER A 151 -5.76 -28.31 -0.22
C SER A 151 -5.71 -27.92 -1.72
N PRO A 152 -4.67 -28.38 -2.44
CA PRO A 152 -4.56 -28.09 -3.89
C PRO A 152 -5.79 -28.55 -4.69
N ALA A 153 -6.45 -29.60 -4.25
CA ALA A 153 -7.66 -30.11 -4.87
C ALA A 153 -8.83 -29.14 -4.74
N ALA A 154 -8.96 -28.46 -3.59
CA ALA A 154 -10.00 -27.46 -3.36
C ALA A 154 -9.81 -26.24 -4.29
N LYS A 155 -8.57 -25.83 -4.51
CA LYS A 155 -8.26 -24.76 -5.45
C LYS A 155 -8.70 -25.10 -6.86
N ARG A 156 -8.42 -26.33 -7.32
CA ARG A 156 -8.81 -26.79 -8.64
C ARG A 156 -10.32 -26.87 -8.82
N ALA A 157 -11.03 -27.26 -7.77
CA ALA A 157 -12.49 -27.36 -7.78
C ALA A 157 -13.15 -25.97 -7.76
N GLY A 158 -12.51 -24.97 -7.19
CA GLY A 158 -13.01 -23.60 -7.12
C GLY A 158 -12.64 -22.71 -8.30
N ALA A 159 -11.88 -23.22 -9.24
CA ALA A 159 -11.43 -22.45 -10.39
C ALA A 159 -12.50 -22.31 -11.46
#